data_dd52d1feda6f3dd611dbffd2fc227634
#
_entry.id   dd52d1feda6f3dd611dbffd2fc227634
#
_cell.length_a   1.000
_cell.length_b   1.000
_cell.length_c   1.000
_cell.angle_alpha   90.00
_cell.angle_beta   90.00
_cell.angle_gamma   90.00
#
_symmetry.space_group_name_H-M   'P 1'
#
loop_
_entity.id
_entity.type
_entity.pdbx_description
1 polymer ?
#
loop_
_entity_poly.entity_id
_entity_poly.type
_entity_poly.pdbx_seq_one_letter_code
_entity_poly.pdbx_strand_id
1 'polypeptide(L)'
;MRTVALVMALLMVAGVAAASMNLTDHMPPRKNAGSTGNPTYEGRDGGENIATAVVIPSLPFSDTGNTCPYLDDYDEVCPYSGGAAPDVVYAYTPAADEYIDIDLCASLYDTKVFVYEDSYTPGAPYACNDDACGDDGWKSLITGMPVFAGSTYYIVVDGYGTSCGDYILDVDISQQQPCIVECPAWGVDEGEVDCFDQYDDTYNGGCNVVPPVFQSIDLNTTICGNSGNFMYDDGTGPAEYRDMDWYELVLTEDEHVEVCVCADFPARVWIVDGNSGCDFATVLVSEAAAANFTLCVDQLLTAGTYWVLVSIDGWLGIPCGVEYVANIYEFGYTPVEPTSWGTIKSIYR
;
A
#
# COMPACT_ATOMS: atom_id res chain seq x y z
N MET A 1 -22.58 7.84 -24.41
CA MET A 1 -22.04 8.00 -23.07
C MET A 1 -22.27 6.80 -22.13
N ARG A 2 -23.42 6.10 -22.16
CA ARG A 2 -23.75 5.00 -21.20
C ARG A 2 -22.98 3.68 -21.36
N THR A 3 -22.25 3.46 -22.43
CA THR A 3 -21.69 2.14 -22.76
C THR A 3 -20.19 1.98 -22.37
N VAL A 4 -19.48 3.07 -22.17
CA VAL A 4 -18.02 3.04 -21.96
C VAL A 4 -17.65 2.84 -20.49
N ALA A 5 -18.34 3.48 -19.55
CA ALA A 5 -18.09 3.27 -18.11
C ALA A 5 -18.34 1.82 -17.66
N LEU A 6 -19.35 1.17 -18.24
CA LEU A 6 -19.68 -0.24 -17.96
C LEU A 6 -18.62 -1.21 -18.53
N VAL A 7 -17.95 -0.83 -19.63
CA VAL A 7 -16.90 -1.66 -20.26
C VAL A 7 -15.60 -1.59 -19.48
N MET A 8 -15.25 -0.43 -18.90
CA MET A 8 -14.02 -0.27 -18.11
C MET A 8 -14.08 -0.97 -16.74
N ALA A 9 -15.22 -0.88 -16.04
CA ALA A 9 -15.42 -1.65 -14.82
C ALA A 9 -15.37 -3.17 -15.08
N LEU A 10 -15.83 -3.61 -16.27
CA LEU A 10 -15.78 -5.02 -16.68
C LEU A 10 -14.36 -5.44 -17.12
N LEU A 11 -13.55 -4.52 -17.66
CA LEU A 11 -12.18 -4.81 -18.09
C LEU A 11 -11.20 -4.92 -16.91
N MET A 12 -11.39 -4.14 -15.86
CA MET A 12 -10.59 -4.31 -14.62
C MET A 12 -10.85 -5.67 -13.94
N VAL A 13 -12.09 -6.18 -14.01
CA VAL A 13 -12.43 -7.52 -13.49
C VAL A 13 -12.02 -8.64 -14.46
N ALA A 14 -11.97 -8.39 -15.77
CA ALA A 14 -11.59 -9.41 -16.75
C ALA A 14 -10.06 -9.50 -16.97
N GLY A 15 -9.31 -8.42 -16.73
CA GLY A 15 -7.84 -8.42 -16.78
C GLY A 15 -7.19 -9.24 -15.68
N VAL A 16 -7.81 -9.31 -14.52
CA VAL A 16 -7.34 -10.11 -13.38
C VAL A 16 -7.50 -11.64 -13.63
N ALA A 17 -8.41 -12.05 -14.49
CA ALA A 17 -8.62 -13.48 -14.81
C ALA A 17 -7.67 -14.07 -15.87
N ALA A 18 -6.81 -13.26 -16.49
CA ALA A 18 -5.90 -13.74 -17.55
C ALA A 18 -4.41 -13.79 -17.13
N ALA A 19 -4.05 -13.28 -15.98
CA ALA A 19 -2.67 -13.27 -15.48
C ALA A 19 -2.42 -14.32 -14.39
N SER A 20 -2.72 -15.59 -14.69
CA SER A 20 -2.06 -16.68 -13.98
C SER A 20 -0.63 -16.84 -14.50
N MET A 21 0.21 -15.82 -14.35
CA MET A 21 1.65 -15.96 -14.47
C MET A 21 2.24 -16.20 -13.09
N ASN A 22 2.99 -17.32 -12.98
CA ASN A 22 3.77 -17.69 -11.81
C ASN A 22 4.58 -16.48 -11.29
N LEU A 23 4.10 -15.85 -10.24
CA LEU A 23 4.78 -14.79 -9.48
C LEU A 23 5.92 -15.32 -8.59
N THR A 24 6.39 -16.55 -8.81
CA THR A 24 7.48 -17.14 -8.03
C THR A 24 8.88 -16.72 -8.47
N ASP A 25 9.05 -15.94 -9.54
CA ASP A 25 10.37 -15.68 -10.12
C ASP A 25 10.95 -14.27 -9.89
N HIS A 26 10.27 -13.37 -9.17
CA HIS A 26 10.78 -12.00 -8.93
C HIS A 26 10.75 -11.54 -7.48
N MET A 27 10.61 -12.44 -6.52
CA MET A 27 11.07 -12.11 -5.16
C MET A 27 12.60 -12.21 -5.14
N PRO A 28 13.33 -11.18 -4.65
CA PRO A 28 14.74 -11.35 -4.36
C PRO A 28 14.86 -12.57 -3.44
N PRO A 29 15.85 -13.47 -3.64
CA PRO A 29 15.97 -14.67 -2.84
C PRO A 29 16.06 -14.24 -1.38
N ARG A 30 15.10 -14.67 -0.56
CA ARG A 30 15.20 -14.56 0.90
C ARG A 30 16.60 -15.06 1.24
N LYS A 31 17.45 -14.20 1.80
CA LYS A 31 18.75 -14.63 2.34
C LYS A 31 18.41 -15.66 3.40
N ASN A 32 18.58 -16.94 3.09
CA ASN A 32 18.57 -17.98 4.08
C ASN A 32 19.61 -17.61 5.13
N ALA A 33 19.18 -17.02 6.23
CA ALA A 33 19.96 -17.01 7.44
C ALA A 33 20.23 -18.47 7.74
N GLY A 34 21.51 -18.87 7.69
CA GLY A 34 21.91 -20.26 7.81
C GLY A 34 21.31 -20.87 9.07
N SER A 35 20.43 -21.81 8.89
CA SER A 35 19.91 -22.68 9.94
C SER A 35 21.06 -23.48 10.52
N THR A 36 21.57 -23.03 11.65
CA THR A 36 22.34 -23.89 12.55
C THR A 36 21.48 -24.12 13.80
N GLY A 37 20.79 -25.24 13.80
CA GLY A 37 20.09 -25.76 14.96
C GLY A 37 18.61 -25.49 14.89
N ASN A 38 17.90 -26.54 14.48
CA ASN A 38 16.46 -26.67 14.61
C ASN A 38 16.08 -26.65 16.10
N PRO A 39 15.54 -25.55 16.68
CA PRO A 39 14.72 -25.74 17.86
C PRO A 39 13.45 -26.43 17.37
N THR A 40 13.10 -27.54 17.95
CA THR A 40 11.74 -28.08 17.83
C THR A 40 10.79 -27.02 18.37
N TYR A 41 10.27 -26.19 17.47
CA TYR A 41 9.17 -25.30 17.76
C TYR A 41 7.94 -26.22 17.94
N GLU A 42 7.60 -26.54 19.15
CA GLU A 42 6.24 -26.91 19.48
C GLU A 42 5.45 -25.62 19.24
N GLY A 43 4.62 -25.59 18.19
CA GLY A 43 3.80 -24.45 17.85
C GLY A 43 3.10 -23.95 19.10
N ARG A 44 3.37 -22.73 19.49
CA ARG A 44 2.64 -22.07 20.56
C ARG A 44 1.61 -21.23 19.82
N ASP A 45 0.39 -21.76 19.76
CA ASP A 45 -0.74 -20.90 19.45
C ASP A 45 -0.65 -19.64 20.32
N GLY A 46 -1.11 -18.49 19.82
CA GLY A 46 -1.16 -17.25 20.60
C GLY A 46 -1.89 -17.41 21.92
N GLY A 47 -1.84 -16.42 22.79
CA GLY A 47 -2.58 -16.45 24.07
C GLY A 47 -4.07 -16.21 23.85
N GLU A 48 -4.92 -16.70 24.75
CA GLU A 48 -6.38 -16.50 24.74
C GLU A 48 -6.76 -15.01 24.78
N ASN A 49 -5.99 -14.20 25.48
CA ASN A 49 -6.27 -12.77 25.66
C ASN A 49 -5.00 -12.00 26.05
N ILE A 50 -5.10 -10.69 26.20
CA ILE A 50 -3.98 -9.80 26.59
C ILE A 50 -3.24 -10.30 27.84
N ALA A 51 -3.96 -10.86 28.83
CA ALA A 51 -3.31 -11.32 30.07
C ALA A 51 -2.48 -12.59 29.87
N THR A 52 -2.73 -13.33 28.82
CA THR A 52 -2.03 -14.58 28.47
C THR A 52 -1.28 -14.48 27.13
N ALA A 53 -1.18 -13.29 26.57
CA ALA A 53 -0.56 -13.03 25.28
C ALA A 53 0.83 -13.66 25.16
N VAL A 54 1.12 -14.27 24.03
CA VAL A 54 2.44 -14.83 23.73
C VAL A 54 3.41 -13.71 23.44
N VAL A 55 4.52 -13.67 24.16
CA VAL A 55 5.53 -12.61 23.99
C VAL A 55 6.35 -12.86 22.73
N ILE A 56 6.42 -11.86 21.88
CA ILE A 56 7.36 -11.76 20.76
C ILE A 56 8.70 -11.23 21.32
N PRO A 57 9.74 -12.05 21.36
CA PRO A 57 10.98 -11.68 22.07
C PRO A 57 11.89 -10.76 21.26
N SER A 58 11.80 -10.81 19.94
CA SER A 58 12.59 -10.02 18.99
C SER A 58 12.05 -10.20 17.58
N LEU A 59 12.33 -9.25 16.69
CA LEU A 59 12.05 -9.36 15.25
C LEU A 59 13.31 -9.82 14.49
N PRO A 60 13.21 -10.54 13.35
CA PRO A 60 11.96 -11.08 12.82
C PRO A 60 11.38 -12.19 13.70
N PHE A 61 10.04 -12.27 13.73
CA PHE A 61 9.29 -13.29 14.44
C PHE A 61 8.33 -13.99 13.49
N SER A 62 8.20 -15.30 13.60
CA SER A 62 7.21 -16.09 12.86
C SER A 62 6.62 -17.14 13.77
N ASP A 63 5.30 -17.28 13.73
CA ASP A 63 4.58 -18.33 14.47
C ASP A 63 3.40 -18.85 13.64
N THR A 64 2.92 -20.03 14.00
CA THR A 64 1.78 -20.67 13.35
C THR A 64 0.86 -21.26 14.41
N GLY A 65 -0.44 -21.19 14.20
CA GLY A 65 -1.41 -21.73 15.11
C GLY A 65 -2.78 -21.93 14.46
N ASN A 66 -3.79 -22.18 15.27
CA ASN A 66 -5.18 -22.31 14.84
C ASN A 66 -6.09 -21.57 15.80
N THR A 67 -6.89 -20.62 15.31
CA THR A 67 -7.78 -19.81 16.16
C THR A 67 -9.04 -20.56 16.60
N CYS A 68 -9.53 -21.57 15.86
CA CYS A 68 -10.82 -22.24 16.13
C CYS A 68 -11.02 -22.82 17.55
N PRO A 69 -9.99 -23.23 18.30
CA PRO A 69 -10.16 -23.71 19.67
C PRO A 69 -10.37 -22.62 20.73
N TYR A 70 -10.16 -21.35 20.37
CA TYR A 70 -10.17 -20.19 21.26
C TYR A 70 -11.54 -19.53 21.36
N LEU A 71 -11.68 -18.53 22.23
CA LEU A 71 -12.91 -17.75 22.40
C LEU A 71 -12.85 -16.50 21.51
N ASP A 72 -13.99 -15.85 21.34
CA ASP A 72 -14.16 -14.54 20.76
C ASP A 72 -14.07 -13.50 21.89
N ASP A 73 -12.89 -12.95 22.13
CA ASP A 73 -12.62 -11.97 23.18
C ASP A 73 -12.47 -10.54 22.64
N TYR A 74 -12.16 -10.39 21.33
CA TYR A 74 -11.91 -9.12 20.67
C TYR A 74 -12.66 -9.03 19.35
N ASP A 75 -13.54 -8.04 19.23
CA ASP A 75 -14.34 -7.82 18.03
C ASP A 75 -14.36 -6.32 17.69
N GLU A 76 -13.83 -5.96 16.51
CA GLU A 76 -13.72 -4.59 16.09
C GLU A 76 -14.35 -4.34 14.71
N VAL A 77 -14.96 -3.16 14.58
CA VAL A 77 -15.42 -2.63 13.29
C VAL A 77 -14.26 -1.87 12.65
N CYS A 78 -13.30 -2.59 12.12
CA CYS A 78 -12.12 -1.99 11.49
C CYS A 78 -11.45 -3.01 10.56
N PRO A 79 -11.32 -2.71 9.27
CA PRO A 79 -12.02 -1.67 8.50
C PRO A 79 -13.49 -2.00 8.26
N TYR A 80 -13.90 -3.27 8.45
CA TYR A 80 -15.26 -3.75 8.19
C TYR A 80 -15.94 -4.22 9.48
N SER A 81 -17.23 -4.60 9.37
CA SER A 81 -18.03 -5.02 10.52
C SER A 81 -17.38 -6.16 11.29
N GLY A 82 -17.51 -6.10 12.60
CA GLY A 82 -17.09 -7.15 13.52
C GLY A 82 -17.86 -8.45 13.31
N GLY A 83 -17.40 -9.49 13.97
CA GLY A 83 -17.95 -10.83 13.88
C GLY A 83 -18.04 -11.51 15.26
N ALA A 84 -17.90 -12.80 15.26
CA ALA A 84 -17.81 -13.64 16.44
C ALA A 84 -16.79 -14.75 16.13
N ALA A 85 -15.67 -14.37 15.56
CA ALA A 85 -14.58 -15.28 15.27
C ALA A 85 -13.70 -15.47 16.50
N PRO A 86 -13.17 -16.67 16.74
CA PRO A 86 -12.20 -16.89 17.80
C PRO A 86 -10.86 -16.23 17.44
N ASP A 87 -10.22 -15.64 18.45
CA ASP A 87 -8.99 -14.88 18.32
C ASP A 87 -7.84 -15.39 19.20
N VAL A 88 -6.63 -14.97 18.92
CA VAL A 88 -5.44 -15.19 19.75
C VAL A 88 -4.58 -13.92 19.81
N VAL A 89 -3.80 -13.77 20.87
CA VAL A 89 -3.07 -12.54 21.17
C VAL A 89 -1.58 -12.78 21.32
N TYR A 90 -0.80 -11.90 20.70
CA TYR A 90 0.64 -11.75 20.86
C TYR A 90 0.96 -10.40 21.49
N ALA A 91 2.11 -10.29 22.15
CA ALA A 91 2.57 -9.05 22.77
C ALA A 91 4.00 -8.73 22.32
N TYR A 92 4.20 -7.55 21.74
CA TYR A 92 5.49 -7.04 21.35
C TYR A 92 5.82 -5.75 22.10
N THR A 93 7.04 -5.66 22.66
CA THR A 93 7.55 -4.44 23.31
C THR A 93 8.89 -4.09 22.67
N PRO A 94 8.93 -3.09 21.79
CA PRO A 94 10.14 -2.70 21.08
C PRO A 94 11.18 -2.11 22.04
N ALA A 95 12.45 -2.36 21.77
CA ALA A 95 13.58 -1.79 22.51
C ALA A 95 13.97 -0.38 22.06
N ALA A 96 13.58 0.00 20.85
CA ALA A 96 13.76 1.32 20.23
C ALA A 96 12.52 1.67 19.40
N ASP A 97 12.38 2.95 19.04
CA ASP A 97 11.34 3.34 18.08
C ASP A 97 11.68 2.72 16.72
N GLU A 98 10.71 2.03 16.13
CA GLU A 98 10.88 1.32 14.86
C GLU A 98 9.55 1.22 14.11
N TYR A 99 9.60 0.75 12.88
CA TYR A 99 8.42 0.45 12.06
C TYR A 99 8.38 -1.05 11.82
N ILE A 100 7.18 -1.65 11.94
CA ILE A 100 7.00 -3.10 11.78
C ILE A 100 5.94 -3.43 10.75
N ASP A 101 6.11 -4.58 10.12
CA ASP A 101 5.11 -5.23 9.28
C ASP A 101 4.51 -6.42 10.04
N ILE A 102 3.19 -6.59 9.95
CA ILE A 102 2.44 -7.71 10.51
C ILE A 102 1.74 -8.41 9.35
N ASP A 103 2.18 -9.60 9.01
CA ASP A 103 1.76 -10.34 7.82
C ASP A 103 1.04 -11.64 8.19
N LEU A 104 -0.21 -11.77 7.72
CA LEU A 104 -1.04 -12.97 7.81
C LEU A 104 -1.37 -13.56 6.42
N CYS A 105 -0.72 -13.10 5.36
CA CYS A 105 -1.05 -13.45 3.97
C CYS A 105 -0.89 -14.96 3.66
N ALA A 106 -0.06 -15.66 4.40
CA ALA A 106 0.12 -17.10 4.24
C ALA A 106 -0.89 -17.95 5.05
N SER A 107 -1.84 -17.33 5.76
CA SER A 107 -2.90 -17.99 6.53
C SER A 107 -3.90 -18.73 5.62
N LEU A 108 -4.67 -19.67 6.19
CA LEU A 108 -5.57 -20.53 5.41
C LEU A 108 -7.06 -20.17 5.56
N TYR A 109 -7.39 -19.03 6.16
CA TYR A 109 -8.75 -18.53 6.32
C TYR A 109 -8.77 -17.02 6.15
N ASP A 110 -9.97 -16.44 6.13
CA ASP A 110 -10.27 -15.01 6.03
C ASP A 110 -9.95 -14.34 7.37
N THR A 111 -8.75 -13.71 7.43
CA THR A 111 -8.18 -13.18 8.68
C THR A 111 -8.54 -11.71 8.90
N LYS A 112 -8.64 -11.31 10.16
CA LYS A 112 -8.56 -9.91 10.60
C LYS A 112 -7.42 -9.76 11.57
N VAL A 113 -6.82 -8.58 11.63
CA VAL A 113 -5.77 -8.25 12.60
C VAL A 113 -6.08 -6.92 13.26
N PHE A 114 -5.98 -6.88 14.58
CA PHE A 114 -6.09 -5.66 15.39
C PHE A 114 -4.81 -5.47 16.20
N VAL A 115 -4.43 -4.23 16.44
CA VAL A 115 -3.33 -3.91 17.33
C VAL A 115 -3.80 -2.92 18.38
N TYR A 116 -3.46 -3.16 19.64
CA TYR A 116 -3.72 -2.24 20.75
C TYR A 116 -2.41 -1.84 21.42
N GLU A 117 -2.26 -0.56 21.74
CA GLU A 117 -1.12 -0.05 22.49
C GLU A 117 -1.42 -0.04 23.97
N ASP A 118 -0.55 -0.67 24.77
CA ASP A 118 -0.56 -0.75 26.25
C ASP A 118 -1.82 -1.35 26.88
N SER A 119 -2.99 -1.24 26.27
CA SER A 119 -4.24 -1.74 26.81
C SER A 119 -5.33 -1.90 25.75
N TYR A 120 -6.21 -2.86 25.96
CA TYR A 120 -7.42 -3.01 25.14
C TYR A 120 -8.43 -1.89 25.41
N THR A 121 -8.84 -1.20 24.36
CA THR A 121 -9.94 -0.24 24.37
C THR A 121 -10.88 -0.58 23.22
N PRO A 122 -12.08 -1.11 23.48
CA PRO A 122 -13.04 -1.47 22.44
C PRO A 122 -13.36 -0.30 21.51
N GLY A 123 -13.38 -0.55 20.20
CA GLY A 123 -13.67 0.45 19.18
C GLY A 123 -12.56 1.46 18.92
N ALA A 124 -11.36 1.24 19.49
CA ALA A 124 -10.21 2.13 19.30
C ALA A 124 -8.90 1.34 19.17
N PRO A 125 -8.77 0.44 18.20
CA PRO A 125 -7.49 -0.22 17.92
C PRO A 125 -6.46 0.83 17.43
N TYR A 126 -5.20 0.60 17.78
CA TYR A 126 -4.07 1.39 17.30
C TYR A 126 -3.87 1.26 15.79
N ALA A 127 -4.02 0.04 15.30
CA ALA A 127 -4.02 -0.30 13.88
C ALA A 127 -4.92 -1.51 13.64
N CYS A 128 -5.40 -1.67 12.42
CA CYS A 128 -6.15 -2.86 12.01
C CYS A 128 -6.08 -3.07 10.50
N ASN A 129 -6.31 -4.29 10.07
CA ASN A 129 -6.49 -4.65 8.66
C ASN A 129 -7.36 -5.90 8.53
N ASP A 130 -8.01 -6.03 7.36
CA ASP A 130 -8.82 -7.17 6.97
C ASP A 130 -8.32 -7.75 5.63
N ASP A 131 -8.25 -6.96 4.55
CA ASP A 131 -8.07 -7.40 3.17
C ASP A 131 -6.91 -6.67 2.46
N ALA A 132 -5.65 -6.94 2.79
CA ALA A 132 -4.51 -6.28 2.16
C ALA A 132 -3.49 -7.21 1.48
N CYS A 133 -3.78 -8.52 1.36
CA CYS A 133 -2.86 -9.51 0.82
C CYS A 133 -2.96 -9.73 -0.70
N GLY A 134 -3.09 -8.69 -1.48
CA GLY A 134 -3.05 -8.78 -2.95
C GLY A 134 -4.16 -9.65 -3.56
N ASP A 135 -3.80 -10.56 -4.49
CA ASP A 135 -4.77 -11.35 -5.27
C ASP A 135 -5.62 -12.32 -4.43
N ASP A 136 -5.14 -12.73 -3.26
CA ASP A 136 -5.85 -13.57 -2.30
C ASP A 136 -6.67 -12.74 -1.27
N GLY A 137 -6.91 -11.48 -1.52
CA GLY A 137 -7.66 -10.38 -0.90
C GLY A 137 -8.33 -10.52 0.47
N TRP A 138 -8.45 -11.72 0.99
CA TRP A 138 -9.19 -12.05 2.22
C TRP A 138 -8.29 -12.21 3.45
N LYS A 139 -7.06 -11.71 3.40
CA LYS A 139 -6.10 -11.87 4.49
C LYS A 139 -5.45 -10.55 4.84
N SER A 140 -5.04 -10.44 6.08
CA SER A 140 -4.63 -9.18 6.67
C SER A 140 -3.13 -8.96 6.55
N LEU A 141 -2.76 -7.71 6.24
CA LEU A 141 -1.39 -7.22 6.22
C LEU A 141 -1.37 -5.78 6.75
N ILE A 142 -0.59 -5.51 7.78
CA ILE A 142 -0.26 -4.16 8.22
C ILE A 142 1.20 -3.92 7.89
N THR A 143 1.50 -2.86 7.13
CA THR A 143 2.86 -2.49 6.75
C THR A 143 3.24 -1.13 7.34
N GLY A 144 4.50 -0.99 7.76
CA GLY A 144 5.03 0.27 8.21
C GLY A 144 4.39 0.82 9.49
N MET A 145 3.85 -0.02 10.36
CA MET A 145 3.24 0.44 11.61
C MET A 145 4.30 0.97 12.57
N PRO A 146 4.24 2.25 12.99
CA PRO A 146 5.16 2.78 13.98
C PRO A 146 4.93 2.12 15.34
N VAL A 147 6.02 1.77 16.03
CA VAL A 147 6.00 1.27 17.39
C VAL A 147 7.10 1.98 18.19
N PHE A 148 6.79 2.36 19.44
CA PHE A 148 7.66 3.19 20.26
C PHE A 148 8.25 2.42 21.43
N ALA A 149 9.50 2.69 21.75
CA ALA A 149 10.21 2.04 22.84
C ALA A 149 9.49 2.21 24.17
N GLY A 150 9.23 1.09 24.84
CA GLY A 150 8.60 1.04 26.16
C GLY A 150 7.08 0.88 26.16
N SER A 151 6.38 1.09 25.04
CA SER A 151 4.99 0.68 24.88
C SER A 151 4.90 -0.81 24.53
N THR A 152 3.80 -1.46 24.90
CA THR A 152 3.51 -2.84 24.53
C THR A 152 2.38 -2.87 23.51
N TYR A 153 2.64 -3.52 22.39
CA TYR A 153 1.65 -3.69 21.31
C TYR A 153 1.09 -5.10 21.36
N TYR A 154 -0.23 -5.18 21.53
CA TYR A 154 -0.97 -6.45 21.52
C TYR A 154 -1.52 -6.68 20.15
N ILE A 155 -1.01 -7.70 19.46
CA ILE A 155 -1.43 -8.11 18.11
C ILE A 155 -2.46 -9.21 18.28
N VAL A 156 -3.69 -8.94 17.88
CA VAL A 156 -4.81 -9.87 17.90
C VAL A 156 -5.00 -10.44 16.50
N VAL A 157 -4.85 -11.76 16.37
CA VAL A 157 -5.15 -12.51 15.15
C VAL A 157 -6.56 -13.05 15.26
N ASP A 158 -7.44 -12.53 14.44
CA ASP A 158 -8.88 -12.79 14.42
C ASP A 158 -9.33 -13.27 13.03
N GLY A 159 -10.62 -13.40 12.78
CA GLY A 159 -11.23 -13.73 11.51
C GLY A 159 -12.41 -12.86 11.13
N TYR A 160 -12.67 -12.73 9.85
CA TYR A 160 -13.86 -12.03 9.37
C TYR A 160 -15.13 -12.83 9.67
N GLY A 161 -16.12 -12.19 10.29
CA GLY A 161 -17.43 -12.78 10.61
C GLY A 161 -17.36 -13.87 11.66
N THR A 162 -17.22 -15.12 11.29
CA THR A 162 -17.04 -16.29 12.18
C THR A 162 -15.92 -17.18 11.67
N SER A 163 -15.08 -16.64 10.79
CA SER A 163 -13.98 -17.39 10.18
C SER A 163 -12.91 -17.73 11.22
N CYS A 164 -12.44 -18.95 11.21
CA CYS A 164 -11.31 -19.39 12.02
C CYS A 164 -10.51 -20.45 11.26
N GLY A 165 -9.27 -20.66 11.61
CA GLY A 165 -8.43 -21.63 10.91
C GLY A 165 -6.97 -21.57 11.27
N ASP A 166 -6.17 -22.24 10.44
CA ASP A 166 -4.72 -22.23 10.58
C ASP A 166 -4.19 -20.88 10.09
N TYR A 167 -3.47 -20.17 10.96
CA TYR A 167 -2.78 -18.93 10.63
C TYR A 167 -1.27 -19.10 10.57
N ILE A 168 -0.65 -18.20 9.82
CA ILE A 168 0.79 -17.95 9.83
C ILE A 168 0.95 -16.47 10.10
N LEU A 169 1.57 -16.14 11.24
CA LEU A 169 1.88 -14.78 11.64
C LEU A 169 3.37 -14.53 11.46
N ASP A 170 3.72 -13.61 10.58
CA ASP A 170 5.06 -13.07 10.47
C ASP A 170 5.05 -11.61 10.95
N VAL A 171 5.99 -11.25 11.84
CA VAL A 171 6.22 -9.88 12.28
C VAL A 171 7.67 -9.53 12.04
N ASP A 172 7.93 -8.48 11.27
CA ASP A 172 9.29 -8.08 10.87
C ASP A 172 9.49 -6.56 10.99
N ILE A 173 10.75 -6.15 11.00
CA ILE A 173 11.09 -4.73 10.82
C ILE A 173 10.69 -4.34 9.41
N SER A 174 9.88 -3.28 9.30
CA SER A 174 9.43 -2.80 8.00
C SER A 174 10.63 -2.35 7.15
N GLN A 175 10.62 -2.76 5.90
CA GLN A 175 11.58 -2.29 4.91
C GLN A 175 11.16 -0.96 4.26
N GLN A 176 9.91 -0.54 4.51
CA GLN A 176 9.43 0.75 4.03
C GLN A 176 10.16 1.89 4.74
N GLN A 177 10.57 2.90 3.98
CA GLN A 177 11.23 4.08 4.52
C GLN A 177 10.19 5.16 4.80
N PRO A 178 10.12 5.69 6.03
CA PRO A 178 9.24 6.82 6.31
C PRO A 178 9.64 8.03 5.47
N CYS A 179 8.66 8.79 5.05
CA CYS A 179 8.84 10.01 4.28
C CYS A 179 7.96 11.15 4.80
N ILE A 180 8.27 12.36 4.38
CA ILE A 180 7.47 13.55 4.65
C ILE A 180 7.01 14.10 3.32
N VAL A 181 5.70 14.32 3.20
CA VAL A 181 5.10 14.94 2.01
C VAL A 181 5.42 16.43 2.04
N GLU A 182 6.44 16.82 1.32
CA GLU A 182 6.86 18.21 1.17
C GLU A 182 7.32 18.42 -0.28
N CYS A 183 6.58 19.27 -1.01
CA CYS A 183 6.94 19.58 -2.39
C CYS A 183 8.27 20.32 -2.43
N PRO A 184 9.32 19.76 -3.03
CA PRO A 184 10.61 20.43 -3.10
C PRO A 184 10.54 21.65 -4.02
N ALA A 185 11.47 22.59 -3.87
CA ALA A 185 11.49 23.84 -4.65
C ALA A 185 11.64 23.63 -6.18
N TRP A 186 12.07 22.44 -6.61
CA TRP A 186 12.14 22.04 -8.02
C TRP A 186 10.96 21.17 -8.45
N GLY A 187 10.08 20.79 -7.52
CA GLY A 187 8.88 20.03 -7.82
C GLY A 187 7.94 20.85 -8.71
N VAL A 188 7.25 20.15 -9.56
CA VAL A 188 6.24 20.71 -10.47
C VAL A 188 4.88 20.40 -9.86
N ASP A 189 4.11 21.45 -9.60
CA ASP A 189 2.70 21.30 -9.24
C ASP A 189 1.95 20.66 -10.40
N GLU A 190 1.17 19.63 -10.14
CA GLU A 190 0.37 19.00 -11.20
C GLU A 190 -0.63 19.97 -11.82
N GLY A 191 -1.10 20.94 -11.04
CA GLY A 191 -1.99 22.01 -11.48
C GLY A 191 -3.46 21.64 -11.52
N GLU A 192 -3.82 20.49 -11.01
CA GLU A 192 -5.19 20.04 -10.85
C GLU A 192 -5.84 20.67 -9.61
N VAL A 193 -7.15 20.77 -9.61
CA VAL A 193 -7.93 21.19 -8.43
C VAL A 193 -8.28 19.97 -7.59
N ASP A 194 -8.36 20.14 -6.27
CA ASP A 194 -8.83 19.09 -5.38
C ASP A 194 -10.15 18.49 -5.88
N CYS A 195 -10.26 17.17 -5.86
CA CYS A 195 -11.50 16.49 -6.22
C CYS A 195 -12.67 16.94 -5.31
N PHE A 196 -13.88 16.72 -5.73
CA PHE A 196 -15.13 17.04 -4.99
C PHE A 196 -16.27 16.16 -5.49
N ASP A 197 -17.36 16.08 -4.74
CA ASP A 197 -18.53 15.29 -5.18
C ASP A 197 -19.01 15.69 -6.58
N GLN A 198 -19.22 14.70 -7.43
CA GLN A 198 -19.54 14.86 -8.87
C GLN A 198 -18.37 15.43 -9.68
N TYR A 199 -17.14 15.23 -9.21
CA TYR A 199 -15.94 15.62 -9.94
C TYR A 199 -15.87 14.86 -11.28
N ASP A 200 -15.56 15.59 -12.34
CA ASP A 200 -15.30 15.04 -13.69
C ASP A 200 -13.86 15.43 -14.04
N ASP A 201 -12.95 14.50 -13.82
CA ASP A 201 -11.55 14.74 -14.05
C ASP A 201 -11.29 14.93 -15.55
N THR A 202 -11.08 16.17 -15.93
CA THR A 202 -10.75 16.60 -17.29
C THR A 202 -9.29 16.96 -17.45
N TYR A 203 -8.47 16.75 -16.42
CA TYR A 203 -7.08 17.18 -16.37
C TYR A 203 -6.11 16.04 -16.65
N ASN A 204 -6.14 14.98 -15.84
CA ASN A 204 -5.25 13.82 -15.94
C ASN A 204 -5.95 12.49 -15.67
N GLY A 205 -7.28 12.43 -15.79
CA GLY A 205 -8.10 11.23 -15.57
C GLY A 205 -7.81 10.04 -16.48
N GLY A 206 -6.85 10.16 -17.35
CA GLY A 206 -6.28 9.10 -18.18
C GLY A 206 -7.32 8.33 -18.96
N CYS A 207 -7.24 7.01 -18.86
CA CYS A 207 -8.19 6.11 -19.53
C CYS A 207 -9.57 6.08 -18.87
N ASN A 208 -9.77 6.69 -17.71
CA ASN A 208 -11.04 6.72 -16.99
C ASN A 208 -12.02 7.75 -17.57
N VAL A 209 -11.55 8.67 -18.41
CA VAL A 209 -12.35 9.72 -19.02
C VAL A 209 -12.43 9.57 -20.55
N VAL A 210 -13.42 10.23 -21.16
CA VAL A 210 -13.64 10.15 -22.62
C VAL A 210 -13.82 11.56 -23.21
N PRO A 211 -12.91 12.00 -24.12
CA PRO A 211 -11.69 11.29 -24.57
C PRO A 211 -10.66 11.15 -23.45
N PRO A 212 -9.75 10.19 -23.52
CA PRO A 212 -8.67 10.07 -22.55
C PRO A 212 -7.81 11.33 -22.47
N VAL A 213 -7.43 11.72 -21.25
CA VAL A 213 -6.61 12.90 -20.97
C VAL A 213 -5.47 12.52 -20.04
N PHE A 214 -4.24 12.76 -20.45
CA PHE A 214 -3.05 12.48 -19.70
C PHE A 214 -2.23 13.74 -19.49
N GLN A 215 -1.64 13.90 -18.32
CA GLN A 215 -0.63 14.93 -18.14
C GLN A 215 0.72 14.42 -18.63
N SER A 216 1.33 15.12 -19.59
CA SER A 216 2.64 14.74 -20.12
C SER A 216 3.74 15.09 -19.13
N ILE A 217 4.66 14.15 -18.90
CA ILE A 217 5.84 14.32 -18.05
C ILE A 217 7.11 13.90 -18.77
N ASP A 218 8.21 14.51 -18.39
CA ASP A 218 9.55 14.09 -18.78
C ASP A 218 10.18 13.22 -17.70
N LEU A 219 11.09 12.33 -18.10
CA LEU A 219 11.93 11.59 -17.16
C LEU A 219 12.76 12.57 -16.31
N ASN A 220 13.06 12.21 -15.08
CA ASN A 220 13.72 13.03 -14.07
C ASN A 220 12.87 14.23 -13.59
N THR A 221 11.56 14.04 -13.52
CA THR A 221 10.61 15.01 -12.98
C THR A 221 10.15 14.61 -11.58
N THR A 222 10.02 15.59 -10.69
CA THR A 222 9.29 15.48 -9.42
C THR A 222 7.96 16.21 -9.57
N ILE A 223 6.85 15.51 -9.29
CA ILE A 223 5.49 16.05 -9.32
C ILE A 223 4.97 16.14 -7.91
N CYS A 224 4.27 17.23 -7.60
CA CYS A 224 3.52 17.42 -6.39
C CYS A 224 2.05 17.45 -6.77
N GLY A 225 1.29 16.49 -6.29
CA GLY A 225 -0.11 16.31 -6.64
C GLY A 225 -0.98 16.11 -5.41
N ASN A 226 -2.27 16.02 -5.68
CA ASN A 226 -3.28 15.71 -4.68
C ASN A 226 -4.20 14.60 -5.19
N SER A 227 -4.92 13.95 -4.28
CA SER A 227 -5.85 12.88 -4.60
C SER A 227 -7.00 12.87 -3.57
N GLY A 228 -7.89 11.89 -3.63
CA GLY A 228 -8.98 11.74 -2.69
C GLY A 228 -10.08 10.82 -3.19
N ASN A 229 -11.06 10.58 -2.32
CA ASN A 229 -12.30 9.90 -2.68
C ASN A 229 -13.43 10.91 -2.82
N PHE A 230 -14.32 10.73 -3.79
CA PHE A 230 -15.49 11.56 -4.03
C PHE A 230 -16.69 10.75 -4.45
N MET A 231 -17.89 11.26 -4.19
CA MET A 231 -19.12 10.62 -4.61
C MET A 231 -19.48 11.06 -6.03
N TYR A 232 -19.77 10.09 -6.89
CA TYR A 232 -20.22 10.33 -8.26
C TYR A 232 -21.46 9.50 -8.60
N ASP A 233 -22.45 10.12 -9.24
CA ASP A 233 -23.67 9.47 -9.70
C ASP A 233 -23.71 9.49 -11.23
N ASP A 234 -23.44 8.36 -11.85
CA ASP A 234 -23.50 8.16 -13.31
C ASP A 234 -24.92 7.96 -13.82
N GLY A 235 -25.93 8.09 -12.95
CA GLY A 235 -27.34 7.87 -13.21
C GLY A 235 -27.82 6.45 -12.86
N THR A 236 -26.95 5.62 -12.25
CA THR A 236 -27.31 4.31 -11.67
C THR A 236 -27.45 4.39 -10.15
N GLY A 237 -27.02 5.49 -9.55
CA GLY A 237 -26.99 5.80 -8.13
C GLY A 237 -25.61 6.27 -7.69
N PRO A 238 -25.50 6.99 -6.57
CA PRO A 238 -24.22 7.48 -6.09
C PRO A 238 -23.30 6.33 -5.70
N ALA A 239 -22.07 6.37 -6.18
CA ALA A 239 -21.00 5.47 -5.83
C ALA A 239 -19.75 6.28 -5.47
N GLU A 240 -18.87 5.70 -4.68
CA GLU A 240 -17.60 6.31 -4.37
C GLU A 240 -16.59 6.05 -5.49
N TYR A 241 -15.91 7.08 -5.87
CA TYR A 241 -14.82 7.08 -6.84
C TYR A 241 -13.56 7.61 -6.18
N ARG A 242 -12.42 7.29 -6.73
CA ARG A 242 -11.12 7.83 -6.34
C ARG A 242 -10.53 8.63 -7.46
N ASP A 243 -9.88 9.68 -7.11
CA ASP A 243 -9.02 10.45 -7.97
C ASP A 243 -7.80 9.62 -8.37
N MET A 244 -7.48 9.64 -9.66
CA MET A 244 -6.41 8.82 -10.23
C MET A 244 -5.62 9.65 -11.22
N ASP A 245 -4.43 10.03 -10.85
CA ASP A 245 -3.56 10.87 -11.65
C ASP A 245 -2.78 10.04 -12.65
N TRP A 246 -2.99 10.30 -13.94
CA TRP A 246 -2.36 9.60 -15.04
C TRP A 246 -1.34 10.49 -15.74
N TYR A 247 -0.08 10.13 -15.61
CA TYR A 247 1.05 10.82 -16.21
C TYR A 247 1.56 10.05 -17.42
N GLU A 248 1.65 10.71 -18.58
CA GLU A 248 2.17 10.12 -19.81
C GLU A 248 3.67 10.38 -19.94
N LEU A 249 4.46 9.31 -19.92
CA LEU A 249 5.89 9.28 -20.13
C LEU A 249 6.20 8.69 -21.51
N VAL A 250 6.85 9.48 -22.38
CA VAL A 250 7.26 9.03 -23.71
C VAL A 250 8.77 8.86 -23.73
N LEU A 251 9.22 7.61 -23.89
CA LEU A 251 10.64 7.25 -23.97
C LEU A 251 11.09 7.14 -25.43
N THR A 252 12.22 7.78 -25.77
CA THR A 252 12.82 7.71 -27.11
C THR A 252 13.88 6.62 -27.24
N GLU A 253 14.35 6.06 -26.14
CA GLU A 253 15.30 4.97 -26.03
C GLU A 253 14.92 4.07 -24.85
N ASP A 254 15.60 2.93 -24.74
CA ASP A 254 15.35 1.99 -23.63
C ASP A 254 15.90 2.58 -22.33
N GLU A 255 15.07 2.64 -21.29
CA GLU A 255 15.39 3.23 -20.01
C GLU A 255 14.98 2.33 -18.84
N HIS A 256 15.74 2.36 -17.76
CA HIS A 256 15.33 1.77 -16.49
C HIS A 256 14.70 2.89 -15.64
N VAL A 257 13.39 2.89 -15.54
CA VAL A 257 12.60 3.93 -14.87
C VAL A 257 12.27 3.49 -13.46
N GLU A 258 12.50 4.38 -12.50
CA GLU A 258 12.07 4.26 -11.11
C GLU A 258 11.03 5.33 -10.81
N VAL A 259 9.94 4.92 -10.16
CA VAL A 259 8.89 5.82 -9.67
C VAL A 259 8.78 5.66 -8.17
N CYS A 260 9.13 6.71 -7.43
CA CYS A 260 9.01 6.74 -5.97
C CYS A 260 7.97 7.77 -5.55
N VAL A 261 6.99 7.36 -4.73
CA VAL A 261 5.92 8.20 -4.22
C VAL A 261 5.99 8.28 -2.71
N CYS A 262 5.82 9.48 -2.17
CA CYS A 262 5.54 9.76 -0.76
C CYS A 262 4.18 10.43 -0.69
N ALA A 263 3.24 9.88 0.08
CA ALA A 263 1.88 10.40 0.20
C ALA A 263 1.44 10.47 1.67
N ASP A 264 0.60 11.42 2.03
CA ASP A 264 -0.01 11.51 3.36
C ASP A 264 -1.26 10.62 3.52
N PHE A 265 -1.49 9.74 2.54
CA PHE A 265 -2.54 8.73 2.48
C PHE A 265 -1.96 7.38 2.07
N PRO A 266 -2.65 6.26 2.33
CA PRO A 266 -2.26 4.96 1.76
C PRO A 266 -2.30 5.04 0.24
N ALA A 267 -1.13 4.97 -0.40
CA ALA A 267 -0.97 5.21 -1.82
C ALA A 267 -0.64 3.94 -2.59
N ARG A 268 -1.05 3.91 -3.84
CA ARG A 268 -0.61 2.91 -4.82
C ARG A 268 -0.06 3.61 -6.07
N VAL A 269 1.00 3.04 -6.61
CA VAL A 269 1.60 3.47 -7.88
C VAL A 269 1.57 2.32 -8.89
N TRP A 270 1.41 2.67 -10.17
CA TRP A 270 1.48 1.72 -11.28
C TRP A 270 2.37 2.28 -12.38
N ILE A 271 3.07 1.39 -13.09
CA ILE A 271 3.60 1.66 -14.43
C ILE A 271 2.81 0.81 -15.41
N VAL A 272 2.25 1.45 -16.43
CA VAL A 272 1.34 0.83 -17.39
C VAL A 272 1.91 1.00 -18.79
N ASP A 273 1.89 -0.08 -19.60
CA ASP A 273 2.19 -0.01 -21.04
C ASP A 273 1.00 0.64 -21.76
N GLY A 274 1.24 1.84 -22.29
CA GLY A 274 0.30 2.65 -23.08
C GLY A 274 0.46 2.55 -24.58
N ASN A 275 1.43 1.77 -25.08
CA ASN A 275 1.75 1.72 -26.52
C ASN A 275 0.59 1.34 -27.44
N SER A 276 -0.38 0.58 -26.91
CA SER A 276 -1.55 0.13 -27.65
C SER A 276 -2.83 0.91 -27.31
N GLY A 277 -2.72 1.99 -26.53
CA GLY A 277 -3.85 2.81 -26.08
C GLY A 277 -4.66 2.16 -24.97
N CYS A 278 -5.67 2.88 -24.48
CA CYS A 278 -6.46 2.50 -23.29
C CYS A 278 -7.14 1.12 -23.38
N ASP A 279 -7.57 0.71 -24.58
CA ASP A 279 -8.27 -0.56 -24.78
C ASP A 279 -7.38 -1.80 -24.55
N PHE A 280 -6.07 -1.61 -24.60
CA PHE A 280 -5.06 -2.68 -24.52
C PHE A 280 -3.94 -2.36 -23.51
N ALA A 281 -4.20 -1.43 -22.62
CA ALA A 281 -3.28 -1.07 -21.55
C ALA A 281 -2.96 -2.27 -20.66
N THR A 282 -1.70 -2.42 -20.28
CA THR A 282 -1.23 -3.53 -19.45
C THR A 282 -0.42 -2.98 -18.28
N VAL A 283 -0.79 -3.32 -17.07
CA VAL A 283 0.01 -3.03 -15.88
C VAL A 283 1.31 -3.84 -15.95
N LEU A 284 2.43 -3.18 -15.87
CA LEU A 284 3.76 -3.79 -15.87
C LEU A 284 4.24 -4.07 -14.44
N VAL A 285 4.03 -3.10 -13.55
CA VAL A 285 4.36 -3.21 -12.13
C VAL A 285 3.43 -2.32 -11.32
N SER A 286 3.12 -2.71 -10.10
CA SER A 286 2.41 -1.88 -9.13
C SER A 286 2.77 -2.27 -7.71
N GLU A 287 2.81 -1.29 -6.81
CA GLU A 287 3.01 -1.48 -5.38
C GLU A 287 2.17 -0.49 -4.58
N ALA A 288 1.98 -0.78 -3.29
CA ALA A 288 1.27 0.09 -2.35
C ALA A 288 2.08 0.31 -1.07
N ALA A 289 1.86 1.44 -0.42
CA ALA A 289 2.42 1.73 0.88
C ALA A 289 1.41 2.45 1.77
N ALA A 290 1.62 2.34 3.09
CA ALA A 290 0.87 3.13 4.07
C ALA A 290 1.20 4.63 3.92
N ALA A 291 0.34 5.49 4.50
CA ALA A 291 0.57 6.92 4.55
C ALA A 291 1.93 7.26 5.18
N ASN A 292 2.63 8.25 4.62
CA ASN A 292 3.94 8.73 5.07
C ASN A 292 5.09 7.71 4.95
N PHE A 293 4.95 6.76 4.01
CA PHE A 293 6.03 5.86 3.62
C PHE A 293 6.38 6.00 2.15
N THR A 294 7.68 5.89 1.87
CA THR A 294 8.14 5.87 0.48
C THR A 294 7.74 4.56 -0.20
N LEU A 295 7.09 4.71 -1.32
CA LEU A 295 6.66 3.64 -2.22
C LEU A 295 7.45 3.76 -3.52
N CYS A 296 8.24 2.75 -3.88
CA CYS A 296 8.99 2.77 -5.13
C CYS A 296 8.68 1.53 -5.97
N VAL A 297 8.52 1.74 -7.26
CA VAL A 297 8.50 0.69 -8.29
C VAL A 297 9.55 1.03 -9.34
N ASP A 298 10.17 0.01 -9.91
CA ASP A 298 11.11 0.18 -11.01
C ASP A 298 10.83 -0.81 -12.15
N GLN A 299 11.10 -0.40 -13.36
CA GLN A 299 10.87 -1.20 -14.55
C GLN A 299 11.85 -0.85 -15.66
N LEU A 300 12.43 -1.88 -16.31
CA LEU A 300 13.15 -1.69 -17.56
C LEU A 300 12.13 -1.55 -18.70
N LEU A 301 12.12 -0.38 -19.34
CA LEU A 301 11.18 -0.01 -20.39
C LEU A 301 11.91 0.16 -21.71
N THR A 302 11.31 -0.26 -22.81
CA THR A 302 11.81 0.02 -24.16
C THR A 302 11.33 1.39 -24.64
N ALA A 303 11.89 1.92 -25.71
CA ALA A 303 11.35 3.13 -26.34
C ALA A 303 9.83 2.97 -26.62
N GLY A 304 9.01 3.92 -26.14
CA GLY A 304 7.55 3.81 -26.24
C GLY A 304 6.80 4.79 -25.36
N THR A 305 5.48 4.59 -25.24
CA THR A 305 4.59 5.38 -24.40
C THR A 305 4.16 4.57 -23.19
N TYR A 306 4.36 5.12 -22.00
CA TYR A 306 4.00 4.51 -20.73
C TYR A 306 3.19 5.49 -19.89
N TRP A 307 2.39 4.94 -18.98
CA TRP A 307 1.65 5.76 -18.03
C TRP A 307 2.07 5.41 -16.61
N VAL A 308 2.39 6.44 -15.86
CA VAL A 308 2.57 6.36 -14.40
C VAL A 308 1.26 6.81 -13.77
N LEU A 309 0.72 5.99 -12.89
CA LEU A 309 -0.50 6.31 -12.15
C LEU A 309 -0.17 6.42 -10.67
N VAL A 310 -0.74 7.42 -10.03
CA VAL A 310 -0.76 7.58 -8.57
C VAL A 310 -2.21 7.67 -8.13
N SER A 311 -2.56 6.99 -7.05
CA SER A 311 -3.90 7.09 -6.46
C SER A 311 -3.90 6.52 -5.05
N ILE A 312 -5.02 6.70 -4.36
CA ILE A 312 -5.29 6.08 -3.07
C ILE A 312 -5.34 4.54 -3.22
N ASP A 313 -4.70 3.84 -2.28
CA ASP A 313 -4.82 2.39 -2.15
C ASP A 313 -6.06 2.04 -1.32
N GLY A 314 -7.22 2.00 -1.94
CA GLY A 314 -8.48 1.74 -1.27
C GLY A 314 -9.65 2.51 -1.88
N TRP A 315 -10.83 2.34 -1.29
CA TRP A 315 -12.07 2.86 -1.85
C TRP A 315 -12.89 3.72 -0.88
N LEU A 316 -12.46 3.86 0.39
CA LEU A 316 -13.32 4.48 1.41
C LEU A 316 -12.60 5.49 2.29
N GLY A 317 -13.20 6.67 2.41
CA GLY A 317 -13.01 7.55 3.55
C GLY A 317 -11.82 8.50 3.50
N ILE A 318 -11.05 8.54 2.42
CA ILE A 318 -9.95 9.52 2.28
C ILE A 318 -10.51 10.80 1.65
N PRO A 319 -10.51 11.93 2.36
CA PRO A 319 -11.04 13.18 1.80
C PRO A 319 -10.20 13.65 0.61
N CYS A 320 -10.83 14.39 -0.31
CA CYS A 320 -10.10 15.10 -1.36
C CYS A 320 -9.13 16.15 -0.80
N GLY A 321 -8.01 16.38 -1.52
CA GLY A 321 -6.98 17.33 -1.13
C GLY A 321 -5.91 16.74 -0.20
N VAL A 322 -5.80 15.40 -0.12
CA VAL A 322 -4.61 14.72 0.44
C VAL A 322 -3.48 14.79 -0.58
N GLU A 323 -2.25 14.97 -0.11
CA GLU A 323 -1.11 15.34 -0.94
C GLU A 323 -0.13 14.19 -1.16
N TYR A 324 0.57 14.23 -2.30
CA TYR A 324 1.70 13.36 -2.58
C TYR A 324 2.82 14.06 -3.34
N VAL A 325 4.01 13.47 -3.27
CA VAL A 325 5.17 13.82 -4.08
C VAL A 325 5.61 12.57 -4.84
N ALA A 326 5.58 12.61 -6.16
CA ALA A 326 6.00 11.54 -7.05
C ALA A 326 7.30 11.92 -7.77
N ASN A 327 8.31 11.07 -7.66
CA ASN A 327 9.58 11.19 -8.34
C ASN A 327 9.63 10.17 -9.48
N ILE A 328 9.72 10.62 -10.73
CA ILE A 328 9.79 9.76 -11.91
C ILE A 328 11.19 9.93 -12.50
N TYR A 329 12.07 8.99 -12.20
CA TYR A 329 13.50 9.12 -12.49
C TYR A 329 14.06 7.95 -13.29
N GLU A 330 15.20 8.19 -13.94
CA GLU A 330 16.09 7.13 -14.36
C GLU A 330 16.61 6.40 -13.10
N PHE A 331 16.62 5.08 -13.10
CA PHE A 331 17.00 4.27 -11.95
C PHE A 331 18.41 4.64 -11.45
N GLY A 332 18.48 4.94 -10.15
CA GLY A 332 19.72 5.40 -9.53
C GLY A 332 20.02 6.90 -9.70
N TYR A 333 19.11 7.66 -10.33
CA TYR A 333 19.22 9.12 -10.37
C TYR A 333 18.99 9.71 -8.98
N THR A 334 19.83 10.66 -8.58
CA THR A 334 19.66 11.43 -7.35
C THR A 334 19.49 12.90 -7.71
N PRO A 335 18.33 13.53 -7.45
CA PRO A 335 18.15 14.94 -7.73
C PRO A 335 19.12 15.78 -6.91
N VAL A 336 19.76 16.73 -7.54
CA VAL A 336 20.65 17.69 -6.88
C VAL A 336 19.88 18.98 -6.68
N GLU A 337 19.74 19.42 -5.46
CA GLU A 337 19.20 20.76 -5.19
C GLU A 337 19.96 21.82 -6.01
N PRO A 338 19.26 22.72 -6.71
CA PRO A 338 19.90 23.82 -7.40
C PRO A 338 20.52 24.78 -6.36
N THR A 339 21.77 24.52 -6.02
CA THR A 339 22.54 25.40 -5.16
C THR A 339 22.84 26.70 -5.89
N SER A 340 22.32 27.81 -5.37
CA SER A 340 22.65 29.13 -5.93
C SER A 340 24.17 29.38 -5.86
N TRP A 341 24.72 30.03 -6.87
CA TRP A 341 26.14 30.44 -6.89
C TRP A 341 26.56 31.20 -5.61
N GLY A 342 25.61 31.83 -4.90
CA GLY A 342 25.82 32.46 -3.61
C GLY A 342 26.15 31.47 -2.49
N THR A 343 25.48 30.35 -2.44
CA THR A 343 25.69 29.26 -1.47
C THR A 343 27.01 28.55 -1.74
N ILE A 344 27.32 28.27 -2.99
CA ILE A 344 28.62 27.67 -3.38
C ILE A 344 29.78 28.56 -2.95
N LYS A 345 29.72 29.88 -3.17
CA LYS A 345 30.76 30.83 -2.74
C LYS A 345 30.93 30.90 -1.23
N SER A 346 29.90 30.61 -0.43
CA SER A 346 30.00 30.61 1.03
C SER A 346 30.76 29.40 1.58
N ILE A 347 30.81 28.28 0.84
CA ILE A 347 31.50 27.05 1.23
C ILE A 347 33.02 27.16 0.99
N TYR A 348 33.45 28.00 0.06
CA TYR A 348 34.85 28.21 -0.33
C TYR A 348 35.48 29.50 0.22
N ARG A 349 34.89 30.13 1.21
CA ARG A 349 35.44 31.25 1.97
C ARG A 349 35.73 30.82 3.41
#